data_ce098c61d9eba184cedbb8e4d0447bfc
#
_entry.id   ce098c61d9eba184cedbb8e4d0447bfc
#
_cell.length_a   1.000
_cell.length_b   1.000
_cell.length_c   1.000
_cell.angle_alpha   90.00
_cell.angle_beta   90.00
_cell.angle_gamma   90.00
#
_symmetry.space_group_name_H-M   'P 1'
#
loop_
_entity.id
_entity.type
_entity.pdbx_description
1 polymer ?
#
loop_
_entity_poly.entity_id
_entity_poly.type
_entity_poly.pdbx_seq_one_letter_code
_entity_poly.pdbx_strand_id
1 'polypeptide(L)'
;MLKLFYASGTSAMAPHILLTDAGLNFELEKVNLDQKTWRGGDYDQINAKSYVPTLQIAPEQYLTECAVILEYIDFQARQNDGSNYATDEYWQERVWLNYIATELHKNFISPFRKGNWLPNTDDSKRLVWQRVAPRLAYVEARFQGPWLMGQHFSMTDPYLFVMTNWMHRLDFLFDHLPKLKAFDERMRQRPSVQEVLRVEGKPHSVTDG
;
A
#
# COMPACT_ATOMS: atom_id res chain seq x y z
N MET A 1 -5.48 20.34 7.53
CA MET A 1 -5.57 19.60 6.27
C MET A 1 -4.52 18.51 6.29
N LEU A 2 -4.87 17.27 5.91
CA LEU A 2 -3.95 16.14 5.85
C LEU A 2 -2.91 16.34 4.73
N LYS A 3 -1.69 15.82 4.91
CA LYS A 3 -0.68 15.84 3.86
C LYS A 3 0.02 14.48 3.79
N LEU A 4 -0.05 13.82 2.64
CA LEU A 4 0.58 12.52 2.40
C LEU A 4 1.92 12.70 1.69
N PHE A 5 3.00 12.27 2.34
CA PHE A 5 4.32 12.13 1.73
C PHE A 5 4.41 10.77 1.06
N TYR A 6 4.74 10.77 -0.24
CA TYR A 6 4.72 9.57 -1.07
C TYR A 6 5.88 9.50 -2.06
N ALA A 7 6.11 8.31 -2.56
CA ALA A 7 6.91 8.07 -3.76
C ALA A 7 6.18 7.05 -4.64
N SER A 8 6.21 7.28 -5.95
CA SER A 8 5.46 6.46 -6.92
C SER A 8 5.83 4.98 -6.84
N GLY A 9 4.83 4.11 -6.84
CA GLY A 9 5.00 2.66 -6.83
C GLY A 9 5.43 2.07 -5.49
N THR A 10 5.41 2.86 -4.41
CA THR A 10 5.64 2.39 -3.03
C THR A 10 4.33 2.02 -2.33
N SER A 11 4.42 1.56 -1.09
CA SER A 11 3.24 1.31 -0.26
C SER A 11 2.42 2.57 0.06
N ALA A 12 2.96 3.77 -0.19
CA ALA A 12 2.24 5.02 -0.06
C ALA A 12 1.02 5.12 -0.99
N MET A 13 0.96 4.30 -2.05
CA MET A 13 -0.20 4.16 -2.91
C MET A 13 -1.45 3.72 -2.13
N ALA A 14 -1.31 2.88 -1.10
CA ALA A 14 -2.45 2.40 -0.32
C ALA A 14 -3.19 3.52 0.43
N PRO A 15 -2.53 4.34 1.28
CA PRO A 15 -3.20 5.48 1.90
C PRO A 15 -3.63 6.54 0.89
N HIS A 16 -2.95 6.71 -0.25
CA HIS A 16 -3.38 7.61 -1.32
C HIS A 16 -4.74 7.17 -1.89
N ILE A 17 -4.89 5.87 -2.19
CA ILE A 17 -6.17 5.30 -2.64
C ILE A 17 -7.26 5.51 -1.59
N LEU A 18 -6.98 5.20 -0.32
CA LEU A 18 -8.00 5.28 0.73
C LEU A 18 -8.43 6.72 1.02
N LEU A 19 -7.50 7.68 1.04
CA LEU A 19 -7.82 9.11 1.15
C LEU A 19 -8.72 9.59 0.02
N THR A 20 -8.40 9.19 -1.22
CA THR A 20 -9.17 9.54 -2.41
C THR A 20 -10.55 8.90 -2.37
N ASP A 21 -10.64 7.62 -2.01
CA ASP A 21 -11.91 6.87 -1.94
C ASP A 21 -12.85 7.40 -0.85
N ALA A 22 -12.28 7.78 0.30
CA ALA A 22 -13.02 8.37 1.42
C ALA A 22 -13.43 9.83 1.18
N GLY A 23 -12.98 10.46 0.08
CA GLY A 23 -13.28 11.87 -0.22
C GLY A 23 -12.70 12.85 0.81
N LEU A 24 -11.64 12.47 1.51
CA LEU A 24 -10.99 13.32 2.48
C LEU A 24 -10.11 14.37 1.79
N ASN A 25 -10.09 15.58 2.32
CA ASN A 25 -9.21 16.64 1.81
C ASN A 25 -7.77 16.43 2.25
N PHE A 26 -6.86 16.32 1.31
CA PHE A 26 -5.42 16.14 1.57
C PHE A 26 -4.55 16.78 0.50
N GLU A 27 -3.30 17.02 0.84
CA GLU A 27 -2.22 17.41 -0.08
C GLU A 27 -1.29 16.23 -0.32
N LEU A 28 -0.69 16.17 -1.52
CA LEU A 28 0.36 15.23 -1.88
C LEU A 28 1.72 15.91 -1.92
N GLU A 29 2.70 15.30 -1.24
CA GLU A 29 4.09 15.73 -1.30
C GLU A 29 4.98 14.58 -1.76
N LYS A 30 5.60 14.77 -2.93
CA LYS A 30 6.48 13.77 -3.51
C LYS A 30 7.85 13.79 -2.82
N VAL A 31 8.32 12.60 -2.45
CA VAL A 31 9.64 12.38 -1.83
C VAL A 31 10.57 11.72 -2.84
N ASN A 32 11.78 12.27 -2.96
CA ASN A 32 12.90 11.58 -3.59
C ASN A 32 13.60 10.72 -2.54
N LEU A 33 13.36 9.40 -2.60
CA LEU A 33 13.89 8.46 -1.60
C LEU A 33 15.41 8.24 -1.70
N ASP A 34 16.00 8.45 -2.87
CA ASP A 34 17.44 8.28 -3.06
C ASP A 34 18.22 9.47 -2.49
N GLN A 35 17.70 10.66 -2.67
CA GLN A 35 18.28 11.89 -2.14
C GLN A 35 17.78 12.25 -0.74
N LYS A 36 16.75 11.55 -0.25
CA LYS A 36 16.05 11.85 1.01
C LYS A 36 15.54 13.29 1.09
N THR A 37 14.97 13.78 -0.01
CA THR A 37 14.48 15.15 -0.13
C THR A 37 13.02 15.20 -0.55
N TRP A 38 12.38 16.31 -0.23
CA TRP A 38 11.08 16.72 -0.73
C TRP A 38 11.12 18.21 -1.07
N ARG A 39 10.03 18.78 -1.59
CA ARG A 39 9.98 20.20 -1.96
C ARG A 39 10.39 21.16 -0.83
N GLY A 40 10.12 20.80 0.43
CA GLY A 40 10.46 21.62 1.60
C GLY A 40 11.85 21.38 2.18
N GLY A 41 12.68 20.52 1.57
CA GLY A 41 14.04 20.27 2.02
C GLY A 41 14.36 18.81 2.38
N ASP A 42 15.04 18.61 3.49
CA ASP A 42 15.45 17.29 3.97
C ASP A 42 14.26 16.50 4.52
N TYR A 43 14.02 15.32 3.94
CA TYR A 43 12.91 14.45 4.35
C TYR A 43 13.16 13.73 5.69
N ASP A 44 14.41 13.56 6.10
CA ASP A 44 14.73 12.96 7.39
C ASP A 44 14.24 13.82 8.58
N GLN A 45 13.99 15.14 8.36
CA GLN A 45 13.32 16.02 9.33
C GLN A 45 11.82 15.70 9.49
N ILE A 46 11.20 15.11 8.49
CA ILE A 46 9.79 14.69 8.51
C ILE A 46 9.68 13.25 9.05
N ASN A 47 10.55 12.36 8.58
CA ASN A 47 10.58 10.97 9.00
C ASN A 47 12.02 10.45 9.03
N ALA A 48 12.60 10.39 10.21
CA ALA A 48 13.98 9.92 10.43
C ALA A 48 14.25 8.47 9.97
N LYS A 49 13.20 7.68 9.66
CA LYS A 49 13.33 6.36 9.04
C LYS A 49 13.56 6.43 7.52
N SER A 50 13.44 7.61 6.90
CA SER A 50 13.52 7.84 5.45
C SER A 50 12.55 6.98 4.63
N TYR A 51 11.40 6.59 5.19
CA TYR A 51 10.40 5.77 4.53
C TYR A 51 9.14 6.56 4.17
N VAL A 52 8.45 6.12 3.14
CA VAL A 52 7.07 6.52 2.83
C VAL A 52 6.16 5.28 2.94
N PRO A 53 4.88 5.45 3.28
CA PRO A 53 4.16 6.71 3.51
C PRO A 53 4.49 7.38 4.85
N THR A 54 4.33 8.69 4.87
CA THR A 54 4.18 9.49 6.09
C THR A 54 2.96 10.38 5.92
N LEU A 55 2.08 10.43 6.90
CA LEU A 55 0.90 11.28 6.91
C LEU A 55 1.05 12.38 7.96
N GLN A 56 1.09 13.64 7.53
CA GLN A 56 0.96 14.77 8.44
C GLN A 56 -0.52 14.96 8.78
N ILE A 57 -0.84 14.90 10.06
CA ILE A 57 -2.22 15.00 10.58
C ILE A 57 -2.52 16.37 11.19
N ALA A 58 -1.48 17.07 11.65
CA ALA A 58 -1.51 18.46 12.15
C ALA A 58 -0.12 19.07 11.98
N PRO A 59 0.06 20.39 12.18
CA PRO A 59 1.39 21.01 12.18
C PRO A 59 2.35 20.22 13.08
N GLU A 60 3.48 19.80 12.52
CA GLU A 60 4.54 19.02 13.19
C GLU A 60 4.11 17.67 13.81
N GLN A 61 2.93 17.16 13.44
CA GLN A 61 2.44 15.84 13.87
C GLN A 61 2.36 14.88 12.70
N TYR A 62 3.13 13.81 12.75
CA TYR A 62 3.28 12.85 11.67
C TYR A 62 2.95 11.43 12.13
N LEU A 63 2.20 10.70 11.31
CA LEU A 63 2.02 9.26 11.42
C LEU A 63 2.89 8.56 10.38
N THR A 64 3.48 7.46 10.79
CA THR A 64 4.24 6.55 9.94
C THR A 64 3.65 5.13 10.04
N GLU A 65 4.17 4.19 9.29
CA GLU A 65 3.67 2.82 9.11
C GLU A 65 2.36 2.77 8.31
N CYS A 66 2.42 2.12 7.16
CA CYS A 66 1.30 2.09 6.22
C CYS A 66 0.00 1.58 6.86
N ALA A 67 0.06 0.52 7.68
CA ALA A 67 -1.10 -0.04 8.36
C ALA A 67 -1.74 0.96 9.35
N VAL A 68 -0.91 1.68 10.12
CA VAL A 68 -1.39 2.69 11.08
C VAL A 68 -2.03 3.89 10.36
N ILE A 69 -1.42 4.31 9.23
CA ILE A 69 -1.96 5.40 8.42
C ILE A 69 -3.32 5.02 7.83
N LEU A 70 -3.46 3.79 7.31
CA LEU A 70 -4.74 3.29 6.79
C LEU A 70 -5.81 3.24 7.86
N GLU A 71 -5.48 2.74 9.05
CA GLU A 71 -6.39 2.72 10.20
C GLU A 71 -6.81 4.14 10.60
N TYR A 72 -5.89 5.10 10.62
CA TYR A 72 -6.22 6.49 10.91
C TYR A 72 -7.14 7.12 9.87
N ILE A 73 -6.91 6.86 8.57
CA ILE A 73 -7.76 7.37 7.49
C ILE A 73 -9.18 6.78 7.60
N ASP A 74 -9.29 5.48 7.83
CA ASP A 74 -10.57 4.79 8.05
C ASP A 74 -11.31 5.38 9.27
N PHE A 75 -10.58 5.61 10.37
CA PHE A 75 -11.13 6.29 11.56
C PHE A 75 -11.70 7.67 11.21
N GLN A 76 -10.97 8.51 10.46
CA GLN A 76 -11.47 9.82 10.06
C GLN A 76 -12.70 9.73 9.15
N ALA A 77 -12.72 8.76 8.23
CA ALA A 77 -13.86 8.54 7.34
C ALA A 77 -15.11 8.10 8.11
N ARG A 78 -14.98 7.15 9.04
CA ARG A 78 -16.09 6.63 9.85
C ARG A 78 -16.59 7.63 10.88
N GLN A 79 -15.79 8.54 11.39
CA GLN A 79 -16.29 9.64 12.25
C GLN A 79 -17.30 10.51 11.53
N ASN A 80 -17.17 10.66 10.21
CA ASN A 80 -18.08 11.45 9.40
C ASN A 80 -19.43 10.74 9.14
N ASP A 81 -19.47 9.39 9.22
CA ASP A 81 -20.69 8.61 8.98
C ASP A 81 -21.34 8.03 10.25
N GLY A 82 -20.71 8.22 11.43
CA GLY A 82 -21.22 7.76 12.72
C GLY A 82 -21.07 6.27 12.99
N SER A 83 -20.25 5.56 12.24
CA SER A 83 -20.01 4.12 12.41
C SER A 83 -19.32 3.77 13.72
N ASN A 84 -19.59 2.58 14.26
CA ASN A 84 -18.99 2.09 15.48
C ASN A 84 -17.65 1.36 15.21
N TYR A 85 -16.64 1.65 16.01
CA TYR A 85 -15.30 1.09 15.88
C TYR A 85 -15.06 -0.26 16.58
N ALA A 86 -15.82 -0.59 17.60
CA ALA A 86 -15.54 -1.75 18.44
C ALA A 86 -16.28 -3.01 17.96
N THR A 87 -16.19 -3.33 16.67
CA THR A 87 -16.80 -4.54 16.10
C THR A 87 -15.76 -5.65 15.91
N ASP A 88 -16.20 -6.90 15.86
CA ASP A 88 -15.33 -8.04 15.52
C ASP A 88 -14.71 -7.87 14.13
N GLU A 89 -15.44 -7.28 13.19
CA GLU A 89 -14.97 -6.98 11.84
C GLU A 89 -13.77 -6.02 11.86
N TYR A 90 -13.83 -4.96 12.64
CA TYR A 90 -12.72 -4.01 12.80
C TYR A 90 -11.44 -4.70 13.29
N TRP A 91 -11.54 -5.62 14.26
CA TRP A 91 -10.38 -6.37 14.74
C TRP A 91 -9.82 -7.32 13.68
N GLN A 92 -10.68 -7.92 12.85
CA GLN A 92 -10.25 -8.76 11.73
C GLN A 92 -9.56 -7.93 10.64
N GLU A 93 -10.04 -6.73 10.35
CA GLU A 93 -9.35 -5.79 9.45
C GLU A 93 -7.93 -5.49 9.94
N ARG A 94 -7.74 -5.24 11.24
CA ARG A 94 -6.41 -5.01 11.84
C ARG A 94 -5.49 -6.24 11.76
N VAL A 95 -6.04 -7.43 11.93
CA VAL A 95 -5.28 -8.68 11.70
C VAL A 95 -4.77 -8.71 10.26
N TRP A 96 -5.63 -8.41 9.29
CA TRP A 96 -5.24 -8.38 7.89
C TRP A 96 -4.23 -7.27 7.56
N LEU A 97 -4.40 -6.06 8.09
CA LEU A 97 -3.41 -4.99 7.90
C LEU A 97 -2.03 -5.40 8.41
N ASN A 98 -1.96 -6.00 9.60
CA ASN A 98 -0.70 -6.50 10.14
C ASN A 98 -0.13 -7.64 9.30
N TYR A 99 -0.96 -8.60 8.89
CA TYR A 99 -0.52 -9.69 8.01
C TYR A 99 0.07 -9.16 6.70
N ILE A 100 -0.60 -8.22 6.04
CA ILE A 100 -0.10 -7.61 4.80
C ILE A 100 1.23 -6.90 5.07
N ALA A 101 1.33 -6.12 6.15
CA ALA A 101 2.53 -5.37 6.49
C ALA A 101 3.74 -6.26 6.78
N THR A 102 3.56 -7.34 7.55
CA THR A 102 4.68 -8.15 8.05
C THR A 102 4.99 -9.35 7.16
N GLU A 103 3.96 -9.99 6.59
CA GLU A 103 4.13 -11.22 5.85
C GLU A 103 4.19 -11.03 4.32
N LEU A 104 3.46 -10.06 3.76
CA LEU A 104 3.52 -9.78 2.32
C LEU A 104 4.51 -8.66 2.01
N HIS A 105 4.28 -7.46 2.47
CA HIS A 105 5.06 -6.27 2.12
C HIS A 105 6.56 -6.48 2.33
N LYS A 106 6.98 -6.94 3.49
CA LYS A 106 8.40 -7.14 3.82
C LYS A 106 9.08 -8.21 2.96
N ASN A 107 8.33 -9.14 2.40
CA ASN A 107 8.86 -10.18 1.53
C ASN A 107 8.91 -9.75 0.06
N PHE A 108 8.10 -8.78 -0.38
CA PHE A 108 8.14 -8.22 -1.73
C PHE A 108 9.24 -7.19 -1.96
N ILE A 109 9.64 -6.46 -0.92
CA ILE A 109 10.37 -5.18 -1.04
C ILE A 109 11.76 -5.28 -1.66
N SER A 110 12.39 -6.45 -1.58
CA SER A 110 13.81 -6.59 -1.89
C SER A 110 14.25 -6.20 -3.29
N PRO A 111 13.61 -6.63 -4.39
CA PRO A 111 14.14 -6.35 -5.73
C PRO A 111 13.82 -4.96 -6.26
N PHE A 112 12.98 -4.17 -5.57
CA PHE A 112 12.46 -2.92 -6.12
C PHE A 112 13.36 -1.70 -5.90
N ARG A 113 14.29 -1.77 -4.96
CA ARG A 113 15.06 -0.61 -4.54
C ARG A 113 16.55 -0.84 -4.77
N LYS A 114 17.19 0.10 -5.48
CA LYS A 114 18.65 0.13 -5.62
C LYS A 114 19.30 0.13 -4.23
N GLY A 115 20.31 -0.68 -4.04
CA GLY A 115 21.01 -0.80 -2.76
C GLY A 115 20.31 -1.67 -1.71
N ASN A 116 19.19 -2.31 -2.05
CA ASN A 116 18.61 -3.34 -1.19
C ASN A 116 19.52 -4.58 -1.13
N TRP A 117 19.29 -5.43 -0.12
CA TRP A 117 20.06 -6.65 0.12
C TRP A 117 19.90 -7.71 -0.98
N LEU A 118 18.84 -7.64 -1.81
CA LEU A 118 18.71 -8.43 -3.04
C LEU A 118 18.75 -7.51 -4.27
N PRO A 119 19.61 -7.79 -5.24
CA PRO A 119 19.60 -7.08 -6.51
C PRO A 119 18.38 -7.43 -7.36
N ASN A 120 18.06 -6.61 -8.37
CA ASN A 120 16.98 -6.90 -9.31
C ASN A 120 17.46 -7.89 -10.39
N THR A 121 17.43 -9.18 -10.07
CA THR A 121 17.81 -10.30 -10.93
C THR A 121 16.72 -11.37 -10.92
N ASP A 122 16.71 -12.25 -11.92
CA ASP A 122 15.74 -13.36 -11.99
C ASP A 122 15.89 -14.32 -10.80
N ASP A 123 17.10 -14.52 -10.31
CA ASP A 123 17.34 -15.32 -9.12
C ASP A 123 16.72 -14.68 -7.88
N SER A 124 16.87 -13.38 -7.72
CA SER A 124 16.24 -12.63 -6.63
C SER A 124 14.71 -12.66 -6.75
N LYS A 125 14.16 -12.50 -7.95
CA LYS A 125 12.70 -12.64 -8.20
C LYS A 125 12.21 -14.03 -7.80
N ARG A 126 12.94 -15.10 -8.14
CA ARG A 126 12.57 -16.47 -7.72
C ARG A 126 12.58 -16.62 -6.20
N LEU A 127 13.59 -16.10 -5.51
CA LEU A 127 13.63 -16.13 -4.04
C LEU A 127 12.46 -15.38 -3.42
N VAL A 128 12.14 -14.20 -3.95
CA VAL A 128 10.95 -13.44 -3.50
C VAL A 128 9.69 -14.26 -3.73
N TRP A 129 9.51 -14.85 -4.91
CA TRP A 129 8.34 -15.68 -5.22
C TRP A 129 8.20 -16.85 -4.26
N GLN A 130 9.27 -17.57 -3.97
CA GLN A 130 9.25 -18.68 -3.00
C GLN A 130 8.76 -18.24 -1.61
N ARG A 131 9.03 -16.99 -1.22
CA ARG A 131 8.58 -16.44 0.06
C ARG A 131 7.15 -15.93 0.03
N VAL A 132 6.74 -15.25 -1.04
CA VAL A 132 5.42 -14.63 -1.12
C VAL A 132 4.32 -15.58 -1.58
N ALA A 133 4.62 -16.57 -2.41
CA ALA A 133 3.62 -17.48 -2.97
C ALA A 133 2.78 -18.22 -1.90
N PRO A 134 3.35 -18.83 -0.86
CA PRO A 134 2.54 -19.47 0.18
C PRO A 134 1.70 -18.47 0.98
N ARG A 135 2.16 -17.22 1.11
CA ARG A 135 1.44 -16.15 1.78
C ARG A 135 0.28 -15.63 0.94
N LEU A 136 0.48 -15.52 -0.36
CA LEU A 136 -0.60 -15.19 -1.31
C LEU A 136 -1.64 -16.30 -1.38
N ALA A 137 -1.22 -17.56 -1.35
CA ALA A 137 -2.14 -18.70 -1.27
C ALA A 137 -2.96 -18.69 0.03
N TYR A 138 -2.37 -18.26 1.15
CA TYR A 138 -3.10 -18.07 2.40
C TYR A 138 -4.18 -16.99 2.26
N VAL A 139 -3.89 -15.86 1.61
CA VAL A 139 -4.87 -14.80 1.32
C VAL A 139 -5.96 -15.32 0.39
N GLU A 140 -5.57 -15.98 -0.72
CA GLU A 140 -6.48 -16.56 -1.71
C GLU A 140 -7.52 -17.48 -1.07
N ALA A 141 -7.06 -18.36 -0.17
CA ALA A 141 -7.93 -19.32 0.52
C ALA A 141 -8.94 -18.65 1.48
N ARG A 142 -8.67 -17.41 1.91
CA ARG A 142 -9.46 -16.69 2.93
C ARG A 142 -10.27 -15.52 2.38
N PHE A 143 -10.24 -15.30 1.09
CA PHE A 143 -11.10 -14.30 0.45
C PHE A 143 -12.57 -14.63 0.71
N GLN A 144 -13.33 -13.70 1.29
CA GLN A 144 -14.70 -13.90 1.73
C GLN A 144 -15.74 -13.39 0.72
N GLY A 145 -15.30 -12.62 -0.29
CA GLY A 145 -16.22 -12.07 -1.28
C GLY A 145 -15.47 -11.34 -2.41
N PRO A 146 -16.07 -10.30 -2.99
CA PRO A 146 -15.40 -9.47 -3.99
C PRO A 146 -14.21 -8.69 -3.40
N TRP A 147 -14.24 -8.39 -2.10
CA TRP A 147 -13.19 -7.74 -1.34
C TRP A 147 -12.60 -8.72 -0.32
N LEU A 148 -11.44 -8.40 0.21
CA LEU A 148 -10.74 -9.31 1.13
C LEU A 148 -11.64 -9.74 2.31
N MET A 149 -12.36 -8.78 2.90
CA MET A 149 -13.21 -8.98 4.08
C MET A 149 -14.67 -9.32 3.75
N GLY A 150 -15.07 -9.42 2.48
CA GLY A 150 -16.44 -9.79 2.10
C GLY A 150 -17.05 -8.90 1.05
N GLN A 151 -18.24 -8.34 1.33
CA GLN A 151 -19.03 -7.61 0.34
C GLN A 151 -18.65 -6.13 0.19
N HIS A 152 -17.97 -5.56 1.17
CA HIS A 152 -17.66 -4.13 1.22
C HIS A 152 -16.16 -3.89 1.13
N PHE A 153 -15.79 -2.83 0.38
CA PHE A 153 -14.43 -2.33 0.33
C PHE A 153 -14.03 -1.79 1.71
N SER A 154 -12.83 -2.10 2.15
CA SER A 154 -12.31 -1.73 3.46
C SER A 154 -10.89 -1.19 3.40
N MET A 155 -10.37 -0.72 4.53
CA MET A 155 -8.99 -0.20 4.64
C MET A 155 -7.91 -1.23 4.29
N THR A 156 -8.24 -2.53 4.28
CA THR A 156 -7.31 -3.61 3.93
C THR A 156 -7.06 -3.73 2.42
N ASP A 157 -8.08 -3.41 1.61
CA ASP A 157 -8.06 -3.63 0.17
C ASP A 157 -7.02 -2.76 -0.56
N PRO A 158 -6.86 -1.46 -0.28
CA PRO A 158 -5.79 -0.67 -0.88
C PRO A 158 -4.40 -1.23 -0.59
N TYR A 159 -4.16 -1.77 0.60
CA TYR A 159 -2.86 -2.32 0.93
C TYR A 159 -2.60 -3.67 0.23
N LEU A 160 -3.61 -4.53 0.16
CA LEU A 160 -3.52 -5.75 -0.63
C LEU A 160 -3.33 -5.46 -2.12
N PHE A 161 -3.99 -4.42 -2.65
CA PHE A 161 -3.79 -3.99 -4.04
C PHE A 161 -2.35 -3.56 -4.33
N VAL A 162 -1.67 -2.90 -3.41
CA VAL A 162 -0.24 -2.62 -3.58
C VAL A 162 0.54 -3.92 -3.75
N MET A 163 0.21 -4.99 -3.03
CA MET A 163 0.89 -6.28 -3.16
C MET A 163 0.62 -6.93 -4.52
N THR A 164 -0.63 -6.93 -5.00
CA THR A 164 -0.95 -7.44 -6.35
C THR A 164 -0.32 -6.57 -7.44
N ASN A 165 -0.26 -5.25 -7.25
CA ASN A 165 0.44 -4.37 -8.18
C ASN A 165 1.95 -4.65 -8.23
N TRP A 166 2.58 -5.03 -7.12
CA TRP A 166 3.96 -5.47 -7.09
C TRP A 166 4.18 -6.84 -7.73
N MET A 167 3.18 -7.73 -7.74
CA MET A 167 3.23 -8.95 -8.54
C MET A 167 3.44 -8.63 -10.02
N HIS A 168 2.67 -7.69 -10.58
CA HIS A 168 2.86 -7.24 -11.97
C HIS A 168 4.26 -6.67 -12.23
N ARG A 169 4.84 -5.93 -11.29
CA ARG A 169 6.20 -5.38 -11.41
C ARG A 169 7.30 -6.43 -11.39
N LEU A 170 7.06 -7.57 -10.80
CA LEU A 170 7.98 -8.70 -10.71
C LEU A 170 7.68 -9.78 -11.75
N ASP A 171 6.70 -9.57 -12.61
CA ASP A 171 6.23 -10.52 -13.62
C ASP A 171 5.72 -11.83 -12.99
N PHE A 172 5.15 -11.76 -11.78
CA PHE A 172 4.53 -12.90 -11.12
C PHE A 172 3.13 -13.14 -11.67
N LEU A 173 2.81 -14.41 -11.92
CA LEU A 173 1.55 -14.81 -12.50
C LEU A 173 0.49 -15.12 -11.43
N PHE A 174 -0.78 -14.96 -11.81
CA PHE A 174 -1.93 -15.25 -10.93
C PHE A 174 -2.54 -16.65 -11.18
N ASP A 175 -1.81 -17.56 -11.85
CA ASP A 175 -2.36 -18.84 -12.36
C ASP A 175 -3.10 -19.68 -11.32
N HIS A 176 -2.66 -19.63 -10.06
CA HIS A 176 -3.28 -20.36 -8.96
C HIS A 176 -3.95 -19.46 -7.93
N LEU A 177 -4.24 -18.21 -8.31
CA LEU A 177 -4.76 -17.15 -7.43
C LEU A 177 -5.96 -16.45 -8.09
N PRO A 178 -7.04 -17.19 -8.47
CA PRO A 178 -8.14 -16.63 -9.24
C PRO A 178 -8.92 -15.53 -8.51
N LYS A 179 -9.09 -15.60 -7.17
CA LYS A 179 -9.77 -14.57 -6.41
C LYS A 179 -8.91 -13.30 -6.30
N LEU A 180 -7.61 -13.44 -6.08
CA LEU A 180 -6.66 -12.33 -6.09
C LEU A 180 -6.58 -11.67 -7.47
N LYS A 181 -6.64 -12.45 -8.56
CA LYS A 181 -6.71 -11.92 -9.92
C LYS A 181 -7.98 -11.09 -10.12
N ALA A 182 -9.13 -11.65 -9.78
CA ALA A 182 -10.42 -10.95 -9.90
C ALA A 182 -10.49 -9.70 -9.00
N PHE A 183 -9.86 -9.75 -7.83
CA PHE A 183 -9.70 -8.61 -6.94
C PHE A 183 -8.83 -7.50 -7.57
N ASP A 184 -7.65 -7.85 -8.10
CA ASP A 184 -6.75 -6.88 -8.76
C ASP A 184 -7.45 -6.18 -9.94
N GLU A 185 -8.16 -6.95 -10.78
CA GLU A 185 -8.94 -6.41 -11.90
C GLU A 185 -10.03 -5.45 -11.42
N ARG A 186 -10.75 -5.79 -10.34
CA ARG A 186 -11.79 -4.93 -9.74
C ARG A 186 -11.19 -3.66 -9.13
N MET A 187 -10.07 -3.77 -8.42
CA MET A 187 -9.37 -2.61 -7.87
C MET A 187 -8.98 -1.63 -8.96
N ARG A 188 -8.45 -2.11 -10.09
CA ARG A 188 -8.05 -1.27 -11.24
C ARG A 188 -9.24 -0.54 -11.90
N GLN A 189 -10.45 -1.03 -11.71
CA GLN A 189 -11.67 -0.39 -12.22
C GLN A 189 -12.25 0.66 -11.26
N ARG A 190 -11.79 0.71 -10.01
CA ARG A 190 -12.26 1.74 -9.05
C ARG A 190 -11.82 3.14 -9.46
N PRO A 191 -12.72 4.14 -9.43
CA PRO A 191 -12.34 5.52 -9.79
C PRO A 191 -11.19 6.08 -8.95
N SER A 192 -11.18 5.82 -7.65
CA SER A 192 -10.08 6.25 -6.74
C SER A 192 -8.73 5.63 -7.12
N VAL A 193 -8.71 4.36 -7.52
CA VAL A 193 -7.48 3.67 -7.97
C VAL A 193 -7.02 4.22 -9.32
N GLN A 194 -7.94 4.43 -10.26
CA GLN A 194 -7.60 5.01 -11.57
C GLN A 194 -6.99 6.41 -11.44
N GLU A 195 -7.58 7.24 -10.57
CA GLU A 195 -7.03 8.58 -10.29
C GLU A 195 -5.63 8.51 -9.69
N VAL A 196 -5.42 7.65 -8.69
CA VAL A 196 -4.11 7.47 -8.06
C VAL A 196 -3.06 6.96 -9.05
N LEU A 197 -3.41 5.98 -9.88
CA LEU A 197 -2.51 5.49 -10.93
C LEU A 197 -2.17 6.57 -11.96
N ARG A 198 -3.12 7.46 -12.28
CA ARG A 198 -2.89 8.61 -13.16
C ARG A 198 -1.96 9.64 -12.53
N VAL A 199 -2.15 9.96 -11.25
CA VAL A 199 -1.37 10.97 -10.51
C VAL A 199 0.04 10.49 -10.21
N GLU A 200 0.19 9.25 -9.73
CA GLU A 200 1.50 8.70 -9.40
C GLU A 200 2.32 8.34 -10.64
N GLY A 201 1.64 8.06 -11.76
CA GLY A 201 2.27 7.60 -12.98
C GLY A 201 2.86 6.19 -12.88
N LYS A 202 3.61 5.81 -13.90
CA LYS A 202 4.36 4.55 -13.86
C LYS A 202 5.46 4.66 -12.81
N PRO A 203 5.64 3.67 -11.94
CA PRO A 203 6.79 3.64 -11.06
C PRO A 203 8.07 3.66 -11.92
N HIS A 204 9.08 4.42 -11.51
CA HIS A 204 10.39 4.34 -12.16
C HIS A 204 10.85 2.89 -12.16
N SER A 205 11.19 2.35 -13.32
CA SER A 205 11.78 1.03 -13.39
C SER A 205 13.16 1.10 -12.73
N VAL A 206 13.52 0.06 -11.98
CA VAL A 206 14.83 -0.02 -11.32
C VAL A 206 15.97 -0.15 -12.36
N THR A 207 15.62 -0.21 -13.65
CA THR A 207 16.53 -0.30 -14.79
C THR A 207 16.93 1.06 -15.36
N ASP A 208 16.31 2.17 -14.92
CA ASP A 208 16.58 3.52 -15.44
C ASP A 208 17.65 4.26 -14.59
N GLY A 209 18.75 3.60 -14.28
CA GLY A 209 19.89 4.18 -13.57
C GLY A 209 21.21 3.51 -13.89
#